data_2255461511169579b87f5c06d39b6016
#
_entry.id   2255461511169579b87f5c06d39b6016
#
_cell.length_a   1.000
_cell.length_b   1.000
_cell.length_c   1.000
_cell.angle_alpha   90.00
_cell.angle_beta   90.00
_cell.angle_gamma   90.00
#
_symmetry.space_group_name_H-M   'P 1'
#
loop_
_entity.id
_entity.type
_entity.pdbx_description
1 polymer ?
#
loop_
_entity_poly.entity_id
_entity_poly.type
_entity_poly.pdbx_seq_one_letter_code
_entity_poly.pdbx_strand_id
1 'polypeptide(L)'
;IERAWPTLLAEQWQKKPGAPQLVNASISGDTAAQGLARLPALLKQHQPRWVLIELGANDGLRGFPAPDMQRDLGQIITQVQQGGAQPLLMQIRIPPNYGRRYTEAFSAVYPALARQFNIPLLPFYMEQVVVKPEWMQDDGLHPNGDAQPFIATWMAERLEPLVKHESN
;
A
#
# COMPACT_ATOMS: atom_id res chain seq x y z
N ILE A 1 -14.45 16.87 -6.72
CA ILE A 1 -14.07 15.52 -6.26
C ILE A 1 -12.57 15.43 -6.23
N GLU A 2 -12.03 15.19 -5.06
CA GLU A 2 -10.59 15.07 -4.87
C GLU A 2 -10.09 13.77 -5.48
N ARG A 3 -8.97 13.85 -6.21
CA ARG A 3 -8.41 12.70 -6.90
C ARG A 3 -7.31 12.09 -6.05
N ALA A 4 -7.43 10.79 -5.76
CA ALA A 4 -6.45 10.06 -4.97
C ALA A 4 -5.13 9.88 -5.73
N TRP A 5 -4.03 9.74 -4.98
CA TRP A 5 -2.69 9.65 -5.56
C TRP A 5 -2.54 8.51 -6.60
N PRO A 6 -3.17 7.32 -6.44
CA PRO A 6 -3.02 6.29 -7.48
C PRO A 6 -3.58 6.73 -8.84
N THR A 7 -4.68 7.45 -8.84
CA THR A 7 -5.26 8.00 -10.07
C THR A 7 -4.35 9.03 -10.70
N LEU A 8 -3.79 9.93 -9.88
CA LEU A 8 -2.85 10.95 -10.36
C LEU A 8 -1.60 10.32 -10.94
N LEU A 9 -1.06 9.31 -10.28
CA LEU A 9 0.13 8.59 -10.76
C LEU A 9 -0.17 7.84 -12.06
N ALA A 10 -1.34 7.20 -12.15
CA ALA A 10 -1.76 6.51 -13.37
C ALA A 10 -1.77 7.47 -14.56
N GLU A 11 -2.28 8.68 -14.36
CA GLU A 11 -2.31 9.69 -15.41
C GLU A 11 -0.92 10.17 -15.81
N GLN A 12 -0.04 10.36 -14.83
CA GLN A 12 1.35 10.73 -15.10
C GLN A 12 2.05 9.67 -15.95
N TRP A 13 1.83 8.40 -15.63
CA TRP A 13 2.47 7.30 -16.34
C TRP A 13 1.88 7.09 -17.74
N GLN A 14 0.60 7.41 -17.96
CA GLN A 14 0.02 7.35 -19.30
C GLN A 14 0.71 8.28 -20.29
N LYS A 15 1.24 9.39 -19.79
CA LYS A 15 1.93 10.39 -20.61
C LYS A 15 3.43 10.10 -20.76
N LYS A 16 3.94 9.09 -20.07
CA LYS A 16 5.35 8.78 -20.04
C LYS A 16 5.64 7.50 -20.84
N PRO A 17 6.36 7.58 -21.97
CA PRO A 17 6.66 6.39 -22.76
C PRO A 17 7.43 5.34 -21.96
N GLY A 18 7.01 4.09 -22.07
CA GLY A 18 7.65 2.97 -21.38
C GLY A 18 7.25 2.79 -19.92
N ALA A 19 6.42 3.68 -19.37
CA ALA A 19 5.93 3.52 -18.01
C ALA A 19 4.85 2.43 -17.95
N PRO A 20 4.75 1.71 -16.81
CA PRO A 20 3.69 0.70 -16.67
C PRO A 20 2.31 1.34 -16.57
N GLN A 21 1.29 0.56 -16.85
CA GLN A 21 -0.10 0.95 -16.61
C GLN A 21 -0.42 0.68 -15.14
N LEU A 22 -0.93 1.68 -14.44
CA LEU A 22 -1.33 1.54 -13.04
C LEU A 22 -2.85 1.43 -12.94
N VAL A 23 -3.32 0.39 -12.26
CA VAL A 23 -4.73 0.16 -11.98
C VAL A 23 -4.96 0.33 -10.48
N ASN A 24 -5.87 1.21 -10.11
CA ASN A 24 -6.22 1.40 -8.71
C ASN A 24 -7.38 0.47 -8.35
N ALA A 25 -7.08 -0.57 -7.60
CA ALA A 25 -8.05 -1.55 -7.12
C ALA A 25 -8.36 -1.38 -5.62
N SER A 26 -7.98 -0.24 -5.04
CA SER A 26 -8.19 0.04 -3.62
C SER A 26 -9.67 0.26 -3.31
N ILE A 27 -10.11 -0.21 -2.14
CA ILE A 27 -11.42 0.12 -1.59
C ILE A 27 -11.20 0.71 -0.19
N SER A 28 -11.74 1.91 0.04
CA SER A 28 -11.65 2.56 1.34
C SER A 28 -12.25 1.68 2.44
N GLY A 29 -11.55 1.57 3.55
CA GLY A 29 -12.04 0.80 4.70
C GLY A 29 -11.74 -0.69 4.67
N ASP A 30 -11.13 -1.21 3.60
CA ASP A 30 -10.78 -2.63 3.53
C ASP A 30 -9.79 -3.03 4.62
N THR A 31 -10.07 -4.16 5.25
CA THR A 31 -9.09 -4.87 6.08
C THR A 31 -8.25 -5.79 5.20
N ALA A 32 -7.17 -6.36 5.78
CA ALA A 32 -6.36 -7.35 5.08
C ALA A 32 -7.20 -8.56 4.63
N ALA A 33 -8.12 -9.03 5.47
CA ALA A 33 -9.00 -10.14 5.12
C ALA A 33 -9.90 -9.83 3.93
N GLN A 34 -10.42 -8.61 3.87
CA GLN A 34 -11.26 -8.17 2.74
C GLN A 34 -10.44 -8.04 1.46
N GLY A 35 -9.23 -7.50 1.56
CA GLY A 35 -8.31 -7.45 0.42
C GLY A 35 -7.96 -8.83 -0.10
N LEU A 36 -7.73 -9.77 0.80
CA LEU A 36 -7.45 -11.16 0.45
C LEU A 36 -8.63 -11.79 -0.31
N ALA A 37 -9.86 -11.53 0.16
CA ALA A 37 -11.06 -12.10 -0.48
C ALA A 37 -11.24 -11.60 -1.91
N ARG A 38 -10.85 -10.34 -2.21
CA ARG A 38 -11.00 -9.76 -3.54
C ARG A 38 -9.85 -10.10 -4.49
N LEU A 39 -8.73 -10.52 -3.94
CA LEU A 39 -7.49 -10.66 -4.70
C LEU A 39 -7.58 -11.63 -5.88
N PRO A 40 -8.15 -12.85 -5.74
CA PRO A 40 -8.17 -13.78 -6.86
C PRO A 40 -8.85 -13.22 -8.11
N ALA A 41 -9.98 -12.54 -7.94
CA ALA A 41 -10.69 -11.92 -9.06
C ALA A 41 -9.87 -10.80 -9.70
N LEU A 42 -9.19 -10.00 -8.89
CA LEU A 42 -8.35 -8.90 -9.39
C LEU A 42 -7.14 -9.42 -10.17
N LEU A 43 -6.50 -10.48 -9.68
CA LEU A 43 -5.37 -11.09 -10.38
C LEU A 43 -5.81 -11.67 -11.73
N LYS A 44 -6.97 -12.30 -11.76
CA LYS A 44 -7.51 -12.86 -13.00
C LYS A 44 -7.88 -11.76 -14.00
N GLN A 45 -8.51 -10.70 -13.52
CA GLN A 45 -8.98 -9.62 -14.36
C GLN A 45 -7.84 -8.81 -14.97
N HIS A 46 -6.83 -8.48 -14.17
CA HIS A 46 -5.78 -7.54 -14.58
C HIS A 46 -4.47 -8.19 -14.99
N GLN A 47 -4.20 -9.41 -14.54
CA GLN A 47 -2.96 -10.14 -14.81
C GLN A 47 -1.73 -9.23 -14.62
N PRO A 48 -1.55 -8.64 -13.43
CA PRO A 48 -0.50 -7.64 -13.20
C PRO A 48 0.89 -8.29 -13.16
N ARG A 49 1.92 -7.50 -13.45
CA ARG A 49 3.32 -7.90 -13.22
C ARG A 49 3.75 -7.60 -11.79
N TRP A 50 3.25 -6.50 -11.23
CA TRP A 50 3.54 -6.07 -9.87
C TRP A 50 2.24 -5.77 -9.15
N VAL A 51 2.20 -6.06 -7.87
CA VAL A 51 1.07 -5.71 -7.02
C VAL A 51 1.61 -4.96 -5.82
N LEU A 52 1.24 -3.69 -5.69
CA LEU A 52 1.54 -2.91 -4.49
C LEU A 52 0.48 -3.21 -3.44
N ILE A 53 0.92 -3.72 -2.31
CA ILE A 53 0.05 -4.08 -1.19
C ILE A 53 0.11 -2.96 -0.16
N GLU A 54 -0.97 -2.21 -0.06
CA GLU A 54 -1.16 -1.12 0.92
C GLU A 54 -2.41 -1.44 1.72
N LEU A 55 -2.26 -2.34 2.69
CA LEU A 55 -3.35 -2.86 3.50
C LEU A 55 -2.90 -2.99 4.96
N GLY A 56 -3.87 -3.01 5.85
CA GLY A 56 -3.65 -3.24 7.27
C GLY A 56 -4.02 -2.07 8.15
N ALA A 57 -4.12 -0.84 7.61
CA ALA A 57 -4.45 0.32 8.42
C ALA A 57 -5.78 0.13 9.15
N ASN A 58 -6.79 -0.39 8.47
CA ASN A 58 -8.11 -0.59 9.10
C ASN A 58 -8.09 -1.73 10.12
N ASP A 59 -7.27 -2.76 9.91
CA ASP A 59 -7.04 -3.78 10.93
C ASP A 59 -6.51 -3.14 12.21
N GLY A 60 -5.49 -2.28 12.07
CA GLY A 60 -4.88 -1.60 13.20
C GLY A 60 -5.82 -0.63 13.89
N LEU A 61 -6.57 0.16 13.13
CA LEU A 61 -7.52 1.12 13.68
C LEU A 61 -8.66 0.44 14.44
N ARG A 62 -9.02 -0.79 14.06
CA ARG A 62 -10.02 -1.60 14.76
C ARG A 62 -9.44 -2.43 15.90
N GLY A 63 -8.12 -2.38 16.11
CA GLY A 63 -7.46 -3.13 17.17
C GLY A 63 -7.40 -4.63 16.92
N PHE A 64 -7.46 -5.07 15.66
CA PHE A 64 -7.37 -6.50 15.34
C PHE A 64 -5.99 -7.04 15.69
N PRO A 65 -5.92 -8.32 16.14
CA PRO A 65 -4.63 -8.90 16.53
C PRO A 65 -3.62 -8.88 15.38
N ALA A 66 -2.39 -8.42 15.67
CA ALA A 66 -1.33 -8.35 14.66
C ALA A 66 -1.03 -9.71 14.02
N PRO A 67 -1.01 -10.85 14.75
CA PRO A 67 -0.79 -12.15 14.11
C PRO A 67 -1.84 -12.51 13.06
N ASP A 68 -3.09 -12.14 13.27
CA ASP A 68 -4.17 -12.42 12.31
C ASP A 68 -3.98 -11.61 11.03
N MET A 69 -3.63 -10.34 11.18
CA MET A 69 -3.32 -9.47 10.03
C MET A 69 -2.09 -9.99 9.29
N GLN A 70 -1.07 -10.41 10.01
CA GLN A 70 0.16 -10.95 9.40
C GLN A 70 -0.14 -12.18 8.56
N ARG A 71 -1.01 -13.08 9.06
CA ARG A 71 -1.44 -14.26 8.33
C ARG A 71 -2.14 -13.87 7.03
N ASP A 72 -3.09 -12.92 7.09
CA ASP A 72 -3.85 -12.52 5.90
C ASP A 72 -2.96 -11.84 4.87
N LEU A 73 -2.07 -10.95 5.29
CA LEU A 73 -1.11 -10.30 4.39
C LEU A 73 -0.15 -11.33 3.78
N GLY A 74 0.29 -12.31 4.56
CA GLY A 74 1.15 -13.39 4.07
C GLY A 74 0.46 -14.21 2.98
N GLN A 75 -0.82 -14.48 3.12
CA GLN A 75 -1.60 -15.19 2.11
C GLN A 75 -1.75 -14.34 0.85
N ILE A 76 -1.94 -13.03 1.00
CA ILE A 76 -1.99 -12.12 -0.15
C ILE A 76 -0.67 -12.20 -0.93
N ILE A 77 0.46 -12.07 -0.23
CA ILE A 77 1.79 -12.15 -0.85
C ILE A 77 1.95 -13.48 -1.60
N THR A 78 1.59 -14.58 -0.95
CA THR A 78 1.67 -15.92 -1.55
C THR A 78 0.86 -16.01 -2.84
N GLN A 79 -0.39 -15.54 -2.82
CA GLN A 79 -1.25 -15.59 -4.00
C GLN A 79 -0.72 -14.73 -5.14
N VAL A 80 -0.18 -13.55 -4.81
CA VAL A 80 0.43 -12.67 -5.82
C VAL A 80 1.59 -13.41 -6.51
N GLN A 81 2.47 -14.04 -5.73
CA GLN A 81 3.62 -14.77 -6.26
C GLN A 81 3.18 -15.98 -7.07
N GLN A 82 2.19 -16.72 -6.61
CA GLN A 82 1.66 -17.88 -7.33
C GLN A 82 1.01 -17.47 -8.66
N GLY A 83 0.46 -16.27 -8.73
CA GLY A 83 -0.10 -15.73 -9.97
C GLY A 83 0.95 -15.19 -10.94
N GLY A 84 2.23 -15.29 -10.61
CA GLY A 84 3.31 -14.84 -11.47
C GLY A 84 3.64 -13.36 -11.34
N ALA A 85 3.02 -12.66 -10.40
CA ALA A 85 3.29 -11.24 -10.15
C ALA A 85 4.32 -11.06 -9.03
N GLN A 86 4.94 -9.88 -8.99
CA GLN A 86 5.89 -9.53 -7.94
C GLN A 86 5.19 -8.63 -6.91
N PRO A 87 5.13 -9.04 -5.63
CA PRO A 87 4.55 -8.20 -4.61
C PRO A 87 5.52 -7.13 -4.15
N LEU A 88 4.97 -5.93 -3.92
CA LEU A 88 5.65 -4.82 -3.28
C LEU A 88 4.83 -4.48 -2.04
N LEU A 89 5.45 -4.44 -0.88
CA LEU A 89 4.72 -4.21 0.37
C LEU A 89 5.03 -2.81 0.89
N MET A 90 3.99 -2.08 1.29
CA MET A 90 4.16 -0.77 1.90
C MET A 90 4.09 -0.91 3.43
N GLN A 91 5.05 -0.27 4.11
CA GLN A 91 5.00 -0.13 5.56
C GLN A 91 3.79 0.72 5.93
N ILE A 92 2.96 0.21 6.84
CA ILE A 92 1.84 0.96 7.41
C ILE A 92 2.13 1.19 8.90
N ARG A 93 1.70 2.33 9.42
CA ARG A 93 1.79 2.66 10.84
C ARG A 93 0.45 3.22 11.30
N ILE A 94 0.14 3.02 12.56
CA ILE A 94 -1.09 3.54 13.17
C ILE A 94 -0.74 4.55 14.26
N PRO A 95 -1.71 5.40 14.67
CA PRO A 95 -1.44 6.42 15.68
C PRO A 95 -0.97 5.83 17.01
N PRO A 96 -0.10 6.54 17.75
CA PRO A 96 0.49 6.02 19.00
C PRO A 96 -0.51 5.85 20.15
N ASN A 97 -1.69 6.45 20.05
CA ASN A 97 -2.72 6.35 21.09
C ASN A 97 -3.32 4.94 21.23
N TYR A 98 -2.97 4.01 20.34
CA TYR A 98 -3.37 2.61 20.45
C TYR A 98 -2.48 1.82 21.42
N GLY A 99 -1.52 2.48 22.03
CA GLY A 99 -0.61 1.87 22.99
C GLY A 99 0.67 1.35 22.32
N ARG A 100 1.79 1.54 23.02
CA ARG A 100 3.11 1.24 22.48
C ARG A 100 3.27 -0.24 22.08
N ARG A 101 2.79 -1.15 22.93
CA ARG A 101 2.94 -2.59 22.67
C ARG A 101 2.23 -2.98 21.38
N TYR A 102 0.99 -2.48 21.19
CA TYR A 102 0.21 -2.80 20.01
C TYR A 102 0.80 -2.15 18.76
N THR A 103 1.18 -0.87 18.83
CA THR A 103 1.74 -0.17 17.67
C THR A 103 3.07 -0.76 17.22
N GLU A 104 3.91 -1.19 18.15
CA GLU A 104 5.16 -1.87 17.82
C GLU A 104 4.90 -3.24 17.16
N ALA A 105 3.99 -4.02 17.72
CA ALA A 105 3.64 -5.33 17.16
C ALA A 105 3.04 -5.18 15.76
N PHE A 106 2.15 -4.20 15.60
CA PHE A 106 1.55 -3.90 14.30
C PHE A 106 2.61 -3.52 13.26
N SER A 107 3.45 -2.55 13.59
CA SER A 107 4.48 -2.05 12.66
C SER A 107 5.48 -3.13 12.27
N ALA A 108 5.80 -4.04 13.18
CA ALA A 108 6.78 -5.11 12.96
C ALA A 108 6.30 -6.17 11.97
N VAL A 109 5.01 -6.28 11.73
CA VAL A 109 4.43 -7.25 10.76
C VAL A 109 5.05 -7.06 9.37
N TYR A 110 5.18 -5.81 8.94
CA TYR A 110 5.61 -5.50 7.57
C TYR A 110 7.06 -5.88 7.28
N PRO A 111 8.04 -5.45 8.10
CA PRO A 111 9.42 -5.91 7.88
C PRO A 111 9.57 -7.43 8.02
N ALA A 112 8.81 -8.06 8.91
CA ALA A 112 8.86 -9.52 9.08
C ALA A 112 8.40 -10.23 7.81
N LEU A 113 7.30 -9.76 7.21
CA LEU A 113 6.79 -10.32 5.95
C LEU A 113 7.76 -10.06 4.79
N ALA A 114 8.32 -8.86 4.71
CA ALA A 114 9.27 -8.52 3.65
C ALA A 114 10.49 -9.44 3.69
N ARG A 115 11.00 -9.74 4.89
CA ARG A 115 12.12 -10.67 5.06
C ARG A 115 11.71 -12.11 4.75
N GLN A 116 10.55 -12.53 5.23
CA GLN A 116 10.06 -13.90 5.03
C GLN A 116 9.91 -14.24 3.56
N PHE A 117 9.35 -13.32 2.78
CA PHE A 117 9.05 -13.53 1.37
C PHE A 117 10.12 -12.95 0.44
N ASN A 118 11.14 -12.30 0.98
CA ASN A 118 12.22 -11.65 0.23
C ASN A 118 11.66 -10.69 -0.83
N ILE A 119 10.81 -9.77 -0.38
CA ILE A 119 10.17 -8.78 -1.23
C ILE A 119 10.51 -7.35 -0.77
N PRO A 120 10.40 -6.37 -1.67
CA PRO A 120 10.65 -4.97 -1.29
C PRO A 120 9.64 -4.46 -0.28
N LEU A 121 10.12 -3.65 0.66
CA LEU A 121 9.31 -2.92 1.63
C LEU A 121 9.47 -1.43 1.34
N LEU A 122 8.38 -0.78 0.92
CA LEU A 122 8.39 0.65 0.68
C LEU A 122 8.06 1.40 1.96
N PRO A 123 8.68 2.57 2.18
CA PRO A 123 8.34 3.39 3.35
C PRO A 123 6.92 3.95 3.25
N PHE A 124 6.35 4.30 4.40
CA PHE A 124 5.00 4.83 4.47
C PHE A 124 5.00 6.32 4.13
N TYR A 125 4.24 6.71 3.10
CA TYR A 125 4.17 8.10 2.65
C TYR A 125 3.58 9.05 3.72
N MET A 126 2.75 8.54 4.63
CA MET A 126 2.14 9.36 5.66
C MET A 126 3.15 10.00 6.60
N GLU A 127 4.33 9.42 6.75
CA GLU A 127 5.39 10.04 7.57
C GLU A 127 5.81 11.40 7.02
N GLN A 128 5.68 11.60 5.70
CA GLN A 128 5.98 12.86 5.05
C GLN A 128 4.80 13.84 5.09
N VAL A 129 3.59 13.32 5.17
CA VAL A 129 2.36 14.12 5.08
C VAL A 129 1.91 14.62 6.44
N VAL A 130 2.00 13.76 7.47
CA VAL A 130 1.47 14.04 8.79
C VAL A 130 2.13 15.24 9.46
N VAL A 131 3.35 15.58 9.06
CA VAL A 131 4.08 16.76 9.60
C VAL A 131 3.53 18.07 9.06
N LYS A 132 2.64 18.03 8.08
CA LYS A 132 2.00 19.22 7.51
C LYS A 132 0.50 19.19 7.80
N PRO A 133 0.03 19.94 8.80
CA PRO A 133 -1.40 19.92 9.17
C PRO A 133 -2.33 20.30 8.02
N GLU A 134 -1.89 21.18 7.12
CA GLU A 134 -2.66 21.61 5.96
C GLU A 134 -2.93 20.48 4.94
N TRP A 135 -2.22 19.37 5.07
CA TRP A 135 -2.39 18.19 4.20
C TRP A 135 -3.23 17.08 4.83
N MET A 136 -3.73 17.32 6.04
CA MET A 136 -4.50 16.32 6.78
C MET A 136 -5.97 16.66 6.80
N GLN A 137 -6.83 15.64 6.79
CA GLN A 137 -8.26 15.79 7.04
C GLN A 137 -8.48 16.12 8.53
N ASP A 138 -9.70 16.55 8.85
CA ASP A 138 -10.06 16.92 10.22
C ASP A 138 -9.92 15.77 11.22
N ASP A 139 -9.98 14.52 10.75
CA ASP A 139 -9.81 13.34 11.60
C ASP A 139 -8.37 13.15 12.10
N GLY A 140 -7.41 13.87 11.53
CA GLY A 140 -6.00 13.73 11.88
C GLY A 140 -5.36 12.42 11.44
N LEU A 141 -6.08 11.58 10.67
CA LEU A 141 -5.63 10.25 10.26
C LEU A 141 -5.37 10.15 8.76
N HIS A 142 -6.19 10.81 7.95
CA HIS A 142 -6.15 10.66 6.50
C HIS A 142 -5.62 11.91 5.82
N PRO A 143 -4.84 11.77 4.73
CA PRO A 143 -4.42 12.93 3.96
C PRO A 143 -5.60 13.52 3.21
N ASN A 144 -5.58 14.83 3.02
CA ASN A 144 -6.61 15.51 2.25
C ASN A 144 -6.24 15.56 0.76
N GLY A 145 -7.08 16.22 -0.05
CA GLY A 145 -6.85 16.32 -1.49
C GLY A 145 -5.59 17.09 -1.85
N ASP A 146 -5.20 18.08 -1.04
CA ASP A 146 -4.00 18.88 -1.31
C ASP A 146 -2.72 18.06 -1.17
N ALA A 147 -2.74 16.99 -0.37
CA ALA A 147 -1.61 16.10 -0.19
C ALA A 147 -1.42 15.13 -1.34
N GLN A 148 -2.47 14.82 -2.10
CA GLN A 148 -2.45 13.73 -3.09
C GLN A 148 -1.41 13.93 -4.20
N PRO A 149 -1.24 15.12 -4.79
CA PRO A 149 -0.18 15.30 -5.80
C PRO A 149 1.23 15.07 -5.24
N PHE A 150 1.50 15.48 -4.00
CA PHE A 150 2.78 15.21 -3.37
C PHE A 150 2.98 13.70 -3.20
N ILE A 151 1.97 12.97 -2.71
CA ILE A 151 2.05 11.53 -2.52
C ILE A 151 2.31 10.83 -3.86
N ALA A 152 1.62 11.25 -4.92
CA ALA A 152 1.82 10.66 -6.25
C ALA A 152 3.26 10.80 -6.73
N THR A 153 3.86 11.99 -6.59
CA THR A 153 5.25 12.22 -6.96
C THR A 153 6.20 11.42 -6.09
N TRP A 154 5.97 11.42 -4.78
CA TRP A 154 6.80 10.68 -3.82
C TRP A 154 6.77 9.18 -4.10
N MET A 155 5.58 8.64 -4.39
CA MET A 155 5.43 7.23 -4.73
C MET A 155 6.06 6.89 -6.07
N ALA A 156 5.94 7.76 -7.07
CA ALA A 156 6.59 7.56 -8.37
C ALA A 156 8.09 7.37 -8.22
N GLU A 157 8.73 8.20 -7.41
CA GLU A 157 10.18 8.12 -7.17
C GLU A 157 10.59 6.78 -6.59
N ARG A 158 9.73 6.14 -5.79
CA ARG A 158 10.02 4.87 -5.14
C ARG A 158 9.62 3.66 -5.96
N LEU A 159 8.56 3.79 -6.74
CA LEU A 159 8.06 2.68 -7.56
C LEU A 159 8.84 2.54 -8.88
N GLU A 160 9.18 3.63 -9.53
CA GLU A 160 9.81 3.60 -10.85
C GLU A 160 11.08 2.74 -10.89
N PRO A 161 12.01 2.84 -9.92
CA PRO A 161 13.20 1.97 -9.97
C PRO A 161 12.86 0.48 -9.83
N LEU A 162 11.77 0.13 -9.15
CA LEU A 162 11.38 -1.26 -8.91
C LEU A 162 10.70 -1.88 -10.13
N VAL A 163 9.85 -1.11 -10.83
CA VAL A 163 9.04 -1.63 -11.94
C VAL A 163 9.69 -1.42 -13.30
N LYS A 164 10.67 -0.55 -13.40
CA LYS A 164 11.31 -0.18 -14.67
C LYS A 164 12.20 -1.27 -15.25
N HIS A 165 12.78 -2.12 -14.39
CA HIS A 165 13.73 -3.14 -14.80
C HIS A 165 13.10 -4.33 -15.52
N GLU A 166 11.78 -4.48 -15.43
CA GLU A 166 11.06 -5.62 -15.98
C GLU A 166 10.49 -5.36 -17.38
N SER A 167 10.62 -4.14 -17.87
CA SER A 167 10.00 -3.75 -19.14
C SER A 167 10.84 -4.11 -20.37
N ASN A 168 11.93 -4.84 -20.18
CA ASN A 168 12.79 -5.30 -21.30
C ASN A 168 12.56 -6.76 -21.60
#